data_bcc851bab88a64bfe4649b5cf74f2ecb
#
_entry.id   bcc851bab88a64bfe4649b5cf74f2ecb
#
_cell.length_a   1.000
_cell.length_b   1.000
_cell.length_c   1.000
_cell.angle_alpha   90.00
_cell.angle_beta   90.00
_cell.angle_gamma   90.00
#
_symmetry.space_group_name_H-M   'P 1'
#
loop_
_entity.id
_entity.type
_entity.pdbx_description
1 polymer ?
#
loop_
_entity_poly.entity_id
_entity_poly.type
_entity_poly.pdbx_seq_one_letter_code
_entity_poly.pdbx_strand_id
1 'polypeptide(L)'
;MSSISVLGIYVADLAFFGKSIPAPGETLIGDNYVIGPGGKGSNQAVAAAKAGAKTYFISKIGDDQFGSMAIKIYDEAGVDYSNLVISSEHSTGAAGILVDQQSGKNAINVVPGAAGALTNE
;
A
#
# COMPACT_ATOMS: atom_id res chain seq x y z
N MET A 1 26.45 -12.57 -3.30
CA MET A 1 25.53 -11.45 -3.04
C MET A 1 24.27 -11.99 -2.36
N SER A 2 23.91 -11.41 -1.25
CA SER A 2 22.71 -11.81 -0.52
C SER A 2 21.44 -11.35 -1.22
N SER A 3 20.39 -12.11 -1.10
CA SER A 3 19.05 -11.72 -1.55
C SER A 3 18.09 -11.71 -0.38
N ILE A 4 17.06 -10.91 -0.51
CA ILE A 4 16.02 -10.73 0.50
C ILE A 4 14.69 -11.05 -0.15
N SER A 5 13.90 -11.88 0.52
CA SER A 5 12.52 -12.15 0.12
C SER A 5 11.58 -11.57 1.18
N VAL A 6 10.64 -10.77 0.76
CA VAL A 6 9.64 -10.17 1.65
C VAL A 6 8.27 -10.73 1.29
N LEU A 7 7.62 -11.35 2.25
CA LEU A 7 6.23 -11.76 2.16
C LEU A 7 5.40 -10.77 2.95
N GLY A 8 4.51 -10.08 2.31
CA GLY A 8 3.71 -9.05 2.98
C GLY A 8 2.61 -8.51 2.09
N ILE A 9 2.03 -7.40 2.50
CA ILE A 9 0.95 -6.78 1.74
C ILE A 9 1.38 -5.48 1.11
N TYR A 10 0.75 -5.17 -0.02
CA TYR A 10 0.70 -3.84 -0.61
C TYR A 10 -0.73 -3.32 -0.46
N VAL A 11 -0.87 -2.08 -0.04
CA VAL A 11 -2.12 -1.35 -0.08
C VAL A 11 -1.87 0.04 -0.68
N ALA A 12 -2.85 0.58 -1.38
CA ALA A 12 -2.80 1.98 -1.76
C ALA A 12 -3.26 2.82 -0.57
N ASP A 13 -2.46 3.78 -0.15
CA ASP A 13 -2.82 4.69 0.93
C ASP A 13 -3.52 5.92 0.34
N LEU A 14 -4.74 6.19 0.84
CA LEU A 14 -5.50 7.40 0.52
C LEU A 14 -5.61 8.22 1.79
N ALA A 15 -4.82 9.26 1.89
CA ALA A 15 -4.75 10.11 3.08
C ALA A 15 -5.47 11.44 2.83
N PHE A 16 -6.35 11.80 3.76
CA PHE A 16 -7.14 13.03 3.69
C PHE A 16 -6.81 13.87 4.91
N PHE A 17 -6.45 15.13 4.66
CA PHE A 17 -5.94 16.04 5.69
C PHE A 17 -6.96 17.14 5.96
N GLY A 18 -7.24 17.38 7.23
CA GLY A 18 -8.16 18.40 7.67
C GLY A 18 -7.88 18.87 9.09
N LYS A 19 -8.69 19.78 9.58
CA LYS A 19 -8.53 20.35 10.92
C LYS A 19 -8.84 19.36 12.03
N SER A 20 -9.65 18.37 11.73
CA SER A 20 -10.06 17.34 12.69
C SER A 20 -10.46 16.08 11.92
N ILE A 21 -10.72 15.02 12.67
CA ILE A 21 -11.32 13.80 12.12
C ILE A 21 -12.84 13.95 12.29
N PRO A 22 -13.63 13.88 11.21
CA PRO A 22 -15.09 14.05 11.34
C PRO A 22 -15.70 12.92 12.16
N ALA A 23 -16.70 13.27 12.96
CA ALA A 23 -17.51 12.30 13.70
C ALA A 23 -18.46 11.57 12.74
N PRO A 24 -18.98 10.39 13.13
CA PRO A 24 -19.96 9.69 12.29
C PRO A 24 -21.13 10.60 11.91
N GLY A 25 -21.45 10.62 10.62
CA GLY A 25 -22.50 11.47 10.07
C GLY A 25 -22.10 12.91 9.77
N GLU A 26 -20.91 13.31 10.17
CA GLU A 26 -20.39 14.66 9.93
C GLU A 26 -19.61 14.72 8.61
N THR A 27 -19.72 15.82 7.89
CA THR A 27 -18.92 16.11 6.72
C THR A 27 -17.93 17.24 7.03
N LEU A 28 -16.65 16.95 6.89
CA LEU A 28 -15.59 17.94 7.03
C LEU A 28 -15.06 18.32 5.66
N ILE A 29 -14.90 19.61 5.43
CA ILE A 29 -14.19 20.08 4.24
C ILE A 29 -12.71 20.11 4.58
N GLY A 30 -11.96 19.18 3.99
CA GLY A 30 -10.52 19.08 4.25
C GLY A 30 -9.68 19.98 3.36
N ASP A 31 -8.38 19.94 3.58
CA ASP A 31 -7.43 20.84 2.92
C ASP A 31 -6.68 20.17 1.77
N ASN A 32 -6.43 18.88 1.86
CA ASN A 32 -5.60 18.16 0.88
C ASN A 32 -5.84 16.66 0.96
N TYR A 33 -5.49 15.96 -0.11
CA TYR A 33 -5.42 14.51 -0.08
C TYR A 33 -4.19 14.03 -0.84
N VAL A 34 -3.69 12.86 -0.47
CA VAL A 34 -2.54 12.22 -1.11
C VAL A 34 -2.87 10.74 -1.34
N ILE A 35 -2.53 10.24 -2.52
CA ILE A 35 -2.59 8.82 -2.82
C ILE A 35 -1.15 8.33 -2.99
N GLY A 36 -0.78 7.30 -2.26
CA GLY A 36 0.57 6.79 -2.32
C GLY A 36 0.65 5.30 -2.01
N PRO A 37 1.85 4.73 -2.11
CA PRO A 37 2.05 3.33 -1.77
C PRO A 37 2.06 3.13 -0.27
N GLY A 38 1.49 2.02 0.17
CA GLY A 38 1.47 1.62 1.57
C GLY A 38 1.68 0.12 1.73
N GLY A 39 1.53 -0.34 2.96
CA GLY A 39 1.84 -1.70 3.34
C GLY A 39 3.26 -1.82 3.86
N LYS A 40 3.40 -2.30 5.10
CA LYS A 40 4.72 -2.38 5.76
C LYS A 40 5.68 -3.29 5.01
N GLY A 41 5.20 -4.45 4.55
CA GLY A 41 6.02 -5.37 3.77
C GLY A 41 6.47 -4.77 2.45
N SER A 42 5.56 -4.13 1.73
CA SER A 42 5.88 -3.44 0.48
C SER A 42 6.93 -2.34 0.70
N ASN A 43 6.76 -1.53 1.74
CA ASN A 43 7.71 -0.46 2.07
C ASN A 43 9.09 -1.03 2.42
N GLN A 44 9.14 -2.15 3.12
CA GLN A 44 10.41 -2.83 3.44
C GLN A 44 11.11 -3.31 2.17
N ALA A 45 10.36 -3.93 1.25
CA ALA A 45 10.92 -4.42 0.00
C ALA A 45 11.50 -3.27 -0.84
N VAL A 46 10.77 -2.17 -0.96
CA VAL A 46 11.22 -0.98 -1.70
C VAL A 46 12.48 -0.40 -1.05
N ALA A 47 12.50 -0.26 0.27
CA ALA A 47 13.66 0.27 0.99
C ALA A 47 14.89 -0.63 0.80
N ALA A 48 14.74 -1.94 0.92
CA ALA A 48 15.83 -2.89 0.74
C ALA A 48 16.40 -2.83 -0.69
N ALA A 49 15.53 -2.78 -1.69
CA ALA A 49 15.94 -2.69 -3.08
C ALA A 49 16.69 -1.38 -3.36
N LYS A 50 16.20 -0.28 -2.86
CA LYS A 50 16.86 1.03 -3.01
C LYS A 50 18.21 1.09 -2.31
N ALA A 51 18.39 0.29 -1.26
CA ALA A 51 19.68 0.18 -0.56
C ALA A 51 20.66 -0.77 -1.27
N GLY A 52 20.29 -1.34 -2.40
CA GLY A 52 21.16 -2.17 -3.23
C GLY A 52 21.00 -3.67 -3.05
N ALA A 53 20.09 -4.14 -2.20
CA ALA A 53 19.84 -5.56 -2.01
C ALA A 53 19.04 -6.12 -3.18
N LYS A 54 19.34 -7.36 -3.57
CA LYS A 54 18.50 -8.10 -4.51
C LYS A 54 17.26 -8.53 -3.75
N THR A 55 16.11 -7.92 -4.06
CA THR A 55 14.89 -8.03 -3.26
C THR A 55 13.75 -8.60 -4.08
N TYR A 56 13.11 -9.63 -3.53
CA TYR A 56 11.91 -10.26 -4.07
C TYR A 56 10.72 -9.90 -3.20
N PHE A 57 9.61 -9.54 -3.80
CA PHE A 57 8.38 -9.27 -3.06
C PHE A 57 7.32 -10.29 -3.45
N ILE A 58 6.75 -10.94 -2.44
CA ILE A 58 5.72 -11.97 -2.58
C ILE A 58 4.44 -11.42 -1.97
N SER A 59 3.42 -11.23 -2.79
CA SER A 59 2.14 -10.69 -2.38
C SER A 59 1.08 -10.95 -3.46
N LYS A 60 -0.07 -10.35 -3.28
CA LYS A 60 -1.17 -10.42 -4.24
C LYS A 60 -1.81 -9.05 -4.37
N ILE A 61 -2.00 -8.62 -5.60
CA ILE A 61 -2.67 -7.35 -5.93
C ILE A 61 -3.80 -7.62 -6.90
N GLY A 62 -4.68 -6.64 -7.09
CA GLY A 62 -5.71 -6.73 -8.10
C GLY A 62 -5.21 -6.24 -9.46
N ASP A 63 -5.94 -6.62 -10.50
CA ASP A 63 -5.74 -6.11 -11.86
C ASP A 63 -6.53 -4.80 -11.98
N ASP A 64 -6.00 -3.75 -11.36
CA ASP A 64 -6.65 -2.45 -11.27
C ASP A 64 -5.62 -1.33 -11.20
N GLN A 65 -6.10 -0.11 -11.10
CA GLN A 65 -5.28 1.09 -11.08
C GLN A 65 -4.30 1.12 -9.90
N PHE A 66 -4.72 0.68 -8.72
CA PHE A 66 -3.85 0.62 -7.56
C PHE A 66 -2.79 -0.48 -7.68
N GLY A 67 -3.13 -1.60 -8.31
CA GLY A 67 -2.17 -2.65 -8.64
C GLY A 67 -1.11 -2.16 -9.61
N SER A 68 -1.51 -1.42 -10.63
CA SER A 68 -0.57 -0.80 -11.59
C SER A 68 0.37 0.18 -10.90
N MET A 69 -0.11 0.92 -9.91
CA MET A 69 0.71 1.78 -9.07
C MET A 69 1.82 1.02 -8.36
N ALA A 70 1.50 -0.15 -7.80
CA ALA A 70 2.47 -1.00 -7.11
C ALA A 70 3.57 -1.45 -8.08
N ILE A 71 3.20 -1.95 -9.24
CA ILE A 71 4.15 -2.45 -10.24
C ILE A 71 5.11 -1.35 -10.69
N LYS A 72 4.59 -0.16 -10.92
CA LYS A 72 5.43 0.99 -11.30
C LYS A 72 6.47 1.32 -10.23
N ILE A 73 6.07 1.29 -8.97
CA ILE A 73 6.97 1.55 -7.84
C ILE A 73 8.04 0.46 -7.75
N TYR A 74 7.68 -0.79 -7.93
CA TYR A 74 8.64 -1.90 -7.89
C TYR A 74 9.62 -1.83 -9.05
N ASP A 75 9.16 -1.51 -10.25
CA ASP A 75 10.04 -1.30 -11.40
C ASP A 75 11.05 -0.19 -11.12
N GLU A 76 10.61 0.93 -10.61
CA GLU A 76 11.47 2.08 -10.32
C GLU A 76 12.50 1.79 -9.21
N ALA A 77 12.10 1.00 -8.21
CA ALA A 77 12.95 0.67 -7.06
C ALA A 77 13.89 -0.52 -7.33
N GLY A 78 13.60 -1.31 -8.34
CA GLY A 78 14.37 -2.52 -8.62
C GLY A 78 13.94 -3.73 -7.81
N VAL A 79 12.70 -3.77 -7.34
CA VAL A 79 12.13 -4.94 -6.67
C VAL A 79 11.74 -5.99 -7.72
N ASP A 80 12.12 -7.23 -7.48
CA ASP A 80 11.69 -8.36 -8.30
C ASP A 80 10.29 -8.79 -7.85
N TYR A 81 9.31 -8.59 -8.71
CA TYR A 81 7.92 -8.95 -8.43
C TYR A 81 7.43 -10.15 -9.26
N SER A 82 8.35 -11.00 -9.73
CA SER A 82 7.99 -12.19 -10.51
C SER A 82 7.07 -13.14 -9.74
N ASN A 83 7.09 -13.10 -8.41
CA ASN A 83 6.22 -13.90 -7.55
C ASN A 83 5.01 -13.13 -7.03
N LEU A 84 4.75 -11.95 -7.56
CA LEU A 84 3.55 -11.19 -7.24
C LEU A 84 2.37 -11.74 -8.06
N VAL A 85 1.32 -12.12 -7.36
CA VAL A 85 0.11 -12.65 -8.02
C VAL A 85 -0.83 -11.48 -8.36
N ILE A 86 -1.30 -11.45 -9.60
CA ILE A 86 -2.28 -10.45 -10.04
C ILE A 86 -3.64 -11.15 -10.13
N SER A 87 -4.57 -10.71 -9.28
CA SER A 87 -5.90 -11.31 -9.18
C SER A 87 -6.89 -10.64 -10.13
N SER A 88 -7.69 -11.44 -10.82
CA SER A 88 -8.86 -10.95 -11.57
C SER A 88 -10.13 -10.92 -10.71
N GLU A 89 -10.08 -11.48 -9.51
CA GLU A 89 -11.26 -11.64 -8.64
C GLU A 89 -11.31 -10.65 -7.48
N HIS A 90 -10.15 -10.20 -7.01
CA HIS A 90 -10.03 -9.33 -5.83
C HIS A 90 -9.39 -8.00 -6.23
N SER A 91 -9.91 -6.92 -5.66
CA SER A 91 -9.29 -5.59 -5.80
C SER A 91 -8.00 -5.51 -5.01
N THR A 92 -7.08 -4.65 -5.46
CA THR A 92 -5.91 -4.29 -4.65
C THR A 92 -6.36 -3.70 -3.32
N GLY A 93 -5.64 -4.01 -2.25
CA GLY A 93 -5.91 -3.45 -0.93
C GLY A 93 -5.76 -1.94 -0.90
N ALA A 94 -6.53 -1.30 -0.04
CA ALA A 94 -6.49 0.16 0.12
C ALA A 94 -6.67 0.53 1.58
N ALA A 95 -6.06 1.64 1.98
CA ALA A 95 -6.21 2.20 3.32
C ALA A 95 -6.77 3.61 3.20
N GLY A 96 -7.88 3.87 3.87
CA GLY A 96 -8.43 5.20 4.03
C GLY A 96 -7.89 5.81 5.32
N ILE A 97 -7.18 6.92 5.21
CA ILE A 97 -6.49 7.55 6.34
C ILE A 97 -7.04 8.96 6.51
N LEU A 98 -7.57 9.25 7.69
CA LEU A 98 -8.04 10.58 8.04
C LEU A 98 -7.03 11.18 9.02
N VAL A 99 -6.48 12.35 8.68
CA VAL A 99 -5.43 12.99 9.47
C VAL A 99 -5.94 14.31 10.05
N ASP A 100 -5.85 14.42 11.37
CA ASP A 100 -6.08 15.66 12.10
C ASP A 100 -4.76 16.45 12.12
N GLN A 101 -4.71 17.53 11.34
CA GLN A 101 -3.48 18.32 11.20
C GLN A 101 -3.14 19.12 12.45
N GLN A 102 -4.11 19.37 13.32
CA GLN A 102 -3.87 20.12 14.56
C GLN A 102 -3.22 19.27 15.65
N SER A 103 -3.71 18.04 15.82
CA SER A 103 -3.20 17.13 16.85
C SER A 103 -2.16 16.15 16.34
N GLY A 104 -2.07 15.94 15.02
CA GLY A 104 -1.26 14.91 14.42
C GLY A 104 -1.85 13.50 14.54
N LYS A 105 -3.03 13.36 15.11
CA LYS A 105 -3.71 12.06 15.23
C LYS A 105 -4.29 11.63 13.90
N ASN A 106 -4.46 10.34 13.73
CA ASN A 106 -5.09 9.78 12.54
C ASN A 106 -6.05 8.65 12.87
N ALA A 107 -6.92 8.36 11.92
CA ALA A 107 -7.80 7.18 11.96
C ALA A 107 -7.64 6.46 10.63
N ILE A 108 -7.48 5.15 10.68
CA ILE A 108 -7.13 4.34 9.51
C ILE A 108 -8.11 3.19 9.37
N ASN A 109 -8.66 3.04 8.17
CA ASN A 109 -9.44 1.88 7.78
C ASN A 109 -8.66 1.14 6.69
N VAL A 110 -8.18 -0.06 7.00
CA VAL A 110 -7.41 -0.87 6.04
C VAL A 110 -8.29 -1.97 5.47
N VAL A 111 -8.37 -2.00 4.15
CA VAL A 111 -9.01 -3.10 3.43
C VAL A 111 -7.90 -3.90 2.75
N PRO A 112 -7.60 -5.11 3.21
CA PRO A 112 -6.49 -5.90 2.65
C PRO A 112 -6.67 -6.26 1.18
N GLY A 113 -7.91 -6.44 0.72
CA GLY A 113 -8.20 -6.78 -0.66
C GLY A 113 -7.50 -8.06 -1.10
N ALA A 114 -6.91 -8.02 -2.28
CA ALA A 114 -6.22 -9.17 -2.86
C ALA A 114 -5.10 -9.72 -1.96
N ALA A 115 -4.39 -8.86 -1.26
CA ALA A 115 -3.30 -9.30 -0.37
C ALA A 115 -3.81 -10.22 0.75
N GLY A 116 -5.02 -10.01 1.23
CA GLY A 116 -5.65 -10.87 2.23
C GLY A 116 -6.11 -12.22 1.68
N ALA A 117 -6.09 -12.40 0.37
CA ALA A 117 -6.49 -13.62 -0.32
C ALA A 117 -5.29 -14.44 -0.82
N LEU A 118 -4.08 -14.08 -0.43
CA LEU A 118 -2.87 -14.84 -0.81
C LEU A 118 -2.88 -16.21 -0.14
N THR A 119 -2.59 -17.24 -0.94
CA THR A 119 -2.53 -18.62 -0.47
C THR A 119 -1.16 -19.23 -0.76
N ASN A 120 -0.94 -20.45 -0.31
CA ASN A 120 0.31 -21.20 -0.53
C ASN A 120 0.50 -21.66 -1.98
N GLU A 121 -0.52 -21.53 -2.80
CA GLU A 121 -0.51 -22.03 -4.18
C GLU A 121 0.10 -21.07 -5.18
#